data_da48156b2e477f36cdf54ab5e16b879f
#
_entry.id   da48156b2e477f36cdf54ab5e16b879f
#
_cell.length_a   1.000
_cell.length_b   1.000
_cell.length_c   1.000
_cell.angle_alpha   90.00
_cell.angle_beta   90.00
_cell.angle_gamma   90.00
#
_symmetry.space_group_name_H-M   'P 1'
#
loop_
_entity.id
_entity.type
_entity.pdbx_description
1 polymer ?
#
loop_
_entity_poly.entity_id
_entity_poly.type
_entity_poly.pdbx_seq_one_letter_code
_entity_poly.pdbx_strand_id
1 'polypeptide(L)'
;MTLWQKRRGKRTQQEPERLMRPRLAIFGGTFDPIHTAHLTVAREAVVQFGLSAVLFVVAARPPHKAGAVDASYDHRMRMVEVACLRTPEFVPSRLEEFDEISYSIQTIQRVKMTAGPDALVHFLIGADAFAEIQTWHQWAEVVRQVAFIVVTRPGHHYRVPPGATVSRLNTLALPVSSSDIRARLAAGEEPPELPPAVLEYIRANGLYGFPSRRSRRSATEL
;
A
#
# COMPACT_ATOMS: atom_id res chain seq x y z
N MET A 1 -4.27 54.89 -42.72
CA MET A 1 -3.39 53.99 -41.89
C MET A 1 -3.90 54.01 -40.48
N THR A 2 -4.60 52.96 -40.11
CA THR A 2 -5.48 52.82 -38.95
C THR A 2 -4.74 52.39 -37.73
N LEU A 3 -5.13 52.94 -36.59
CA LEU A 3 -4.64 52.79 -35.20
C LEU A 3 -4.68 51.35 -34.61
N TRP A 4 -4.59 50.30 -35.41
CA TRP A 4 -4.83 48.91 -34.98
C TRP A 4 -3.59 48.02 -34.93
N GLN A 5 -2.37 48.55 -35.04
CA GLN A 5 -1.14 47.75 -35.09
C GLN A 5 -0.25 47.87 -33.84
N LYS A 6 -0.70 48.40 -32.71
CA LYS A 6 0.12 48.55 -31.48
C LYS A 6 -0.43 47.89 -30.25
N ARG A 7 -0.95 46.67 -30.34
CA ARG A 7 -1.18 45.83 -29.15
C ARG A 7 -0.89 44.34 -29.44
N ARG A 8 0.30 44.02 -29.93
CA ARG A 8 0.85 42.68 -29.67
C ARG A 8 1.60 42.73 -28.35
N GLY A 9 0.85 42.57 -27.26
CA GLY A 9 1.41 42.26 -25.96
C GLY A 9 2.27 41.02 -26.08
N LYS A 10 3.47 41.08 -25.51
CA LYS A 10 4.37 39.94 -25.34
C LYS A 10 3.60 38.82 -24.66
N ARG A 11 3.24 37.77 -25.39
CA ARG A 11 2.88 36.48 -24.85
C ARG A 11 4.14 35.98 -24.13
N THR A 12 4.20 36.09 -22.83
CA THR A 12 5.10 35.32 -21.98
C THR A 12 4.92 33.88 -22.43
N GLN A 13 5.97 33.30 -22.99
CA GLN A 13 6.06 31.84 -23.15
C GLN A 13 5.92 31.28 -21.75
N GLN A 14 4.76 30.64 -21.47
CA GLN A 14 4.64 29.76 -20.36
C GLN A 14 5.75 28.72 -20.55
N GLU A 15 6.66 28.68 -19.59
CA GLU A 15 7.62 27.58 -19.50
C GLU A 15 6.83 26.26 -19.65
N PRO A 16 7.29 25.32 -20.48
CA PRO A 16 6.64 24.03 -20.59
C PRO A 16 6.53 23.48 -19.15
N GLU A 17 5.32 23.11 -18.74
CA GLU A 17 5.06 22.38 -17.50
C GLU A 17 6.14 21.31 -17.39
N ARG A 18 7.09 21.54 -16.47
CA ARG A 18 8.20 20.62 -16.23
C ARG A 18 7.52 19.31 -15.85
N LEU A 19 7.46 18.37 -16.78
CA LEU A 19 6.89 17.05 -16.59
C LEU A 19 7.47 16.50 -15.28
N MET A 20 6.69 16.64 -14.21
CA MET A 20 7.09 16.17 -12.89
C MET A 20 7.27 14.66 -13.01
N ARG A 21 8.49 14.18 -12.77
CA ARG A 21 8.78 12.75 -12.77
C ARG A 21 7.79 12.04 -11.86
N PRO A 22 7.04 11.04 -12.35
CA PRO A 22 6.06 10.35 -11.51
C PRO A 22 6.77 9.73 -10.31
N ARG A 23 6.21 9.98 -9.14
CA ARG A 23 6.73 9.46 -7.86
C ARG A 23 5.79 8.38 -7.40
N LEU A 24 6.25 7.14 -7.43
CA LEU A 24 5.46 5.97 -7.08
C LEU A 24 5.98 5.37 -5.78
N ALA A 25 5.10 4.81 -4.97
CA ALA A 25 5.50 3.98 -3.84
C ALA A 25 4.93 2.56 -4.00
N ILE A 26 5.78 1.56 -3.78
CA ILE A 26 5.36 0.17 -3.62
C ILE A 26 5.02 -0.01 -2.14
N PHE A 27 3.80 -0.40 -1.84
CA PHE A 27 3.37 -0.78 -0.51
C PHE A 27 3.00 -2.27 -0.53
N GLY A 28 4.00 -3.11 -0.27
CA GLY A 28 3.84 -4.56 -0.21
C GLY A 28 3.25 -5.01 1.12
N GLY A 29 2.37 -5.97 1.06
CA GLY A 29 1.79 -6.53 2.28
C GLY A 29 0.94 -7.77 2.05
N THR A 30 0.70 -8.53 3.13
CA THR A 30 -0.23 -9.65 3.09
C THR A 30 -1.68 -9.16 2.97
N PHE A 31 -2.00 -8.04 3.65
CA PHE A 31 -3.34 -7.44 3.70
C PHE A 31 -4.46 -8.43 4.04
N ASP A 32 -4.30 -9.08 5.18
CA ASP A 32 -5.16 -10.19 5.62
C ASP A 32 -5.88 -9.92 6.97
N PRO A 33 -6.84 -8.95 7.01
CA PRO A 33 -7.28 -8.05 5.97
C PRO A 33 -6.50 -6.73 5.90
N ILE A 34 -6.72 -5.95 4.83
CA ILE A 34 -6.37 -4.52 4.79
C ILE A 34 -7.24 -3.77 5.80
N HIS A 35 -6.66 -2.73 6.45
CA HIS A 35 -7.35 -1.95 7.49
C HIS A 35 -6.98 -0.46 7.42
N THR A 36 -7.65 0.36 8.22
CA THR A 36 -7.53 1.82 8.18
C THR A 36 -6.10 2.31 8.41
N ALA A 37 -5.30 1.65 9.26
CA ALA A 37 -3.91 2.05 9.45
C ALA A 37 -3.08 1.94 8.18
N HIS A 38 -3.29 0.92 7.32
CA HIS A 38 -2.64 0.84 6.02
C HIS A 38 -3.02 2.02 5.13
N LEU A 39 -4.31 2.37 5.07
CA LEU A 39 -4.81 3.46 4.23
C LEU A 39 -4.34 4.83 4.74
N THR A 40 -4.28 5.03 6.05
CA THR A 40 -3.77 6.25 6.67
C THR A 40 -2.30 6.46 6.33
N VAL A 41 -1.47 5.45 6.54
CA VAL A 41 -0.04 5.48 6.19
C VAL A 41 0.17 5.80 4.72
N ALA A 42 -0.57 5.17 3.82
CA ALA A 42 -0.48 5.42 2.39
C ALA A 42 -0.88 6.87 2.04
N ARG A 43 -1.94 7.40 2.66
CA ARG A 43 -2.41 8.78 2.46
C ARG A 43 -1.39 9.80 2.97
N GLU A 44 -0.84 9.59 4.16
CA GLU A 44 0.21 10.45 4.71
C GLU A 44 1.46 10.44 3.82
N ALA A 45 1.84 9.28 3.28
CA ALA A 45 2.94 9.15 2.35
C ALA A 45 2.68 9.94 1.04
N VAL A 46 1.46 9.85 0.47
CA VAL A 46 1.07 10.64 -0.71
C VAL A 46 1.27 12.13 -0.44
N VAL A 47 0.75 12.63 0.67
CA VAL A 47 0.81 14.05 1.02
C VAL A 47 2.24 14.51 1.31
N GLN A 48 2.96 13.78 2.16
CA GLN A 48 4.28 14.21 2.64
C GLN A 48 5.36 14.12 1.54
N PHE A 49 5.28 13.12 0.66
CA PHE A 49 6.30 12.88 -0.36
C PHE A 49 5.88 13.25 -1.78
N GLY A 50 4.66 13.80 -1.97
CA GLY A 50 4.14 14.17 -3.28
C GLY A 50 4.07 12.97 -4.23
N LEU A 51 3.58 11.83 -3.74
CA LEU A 51 3.47 10.63 -4.55
C LEU A 51 2.32 10.75 -5.55
N SER A 52 2.56 10.36 -6.79
CA SER A 52 1.54 10.27 -7.83
C SER A 52 0.65 9.04 -7.62
N ALA A 53 1.21 7.95 -7.06
CA ALA A 53 0.46 6.75 -6.72
C ALA A 53 1.17 5.92 -5.65
N VAL A 54 0.36 5.16 -4.89
CA VAL A 54 0.81 4.07 -4.00
C VAL A 54 0.25 2.76 -4.53
N LEU A 55 1.13 1.86 -4.95
CA LEU A 55 0.78 0.53 -5.43
C LEU A 55 0.65 -0.41 -4.23
N PHE A 56 -0.57 -0.82 -3.93
CA PHE A 56 -0.84 -1.86 -2.92
C PHE A 56 -0.60 -3.24 -3.55
N VAL A 57 0.60 -3.78 -3.35
CA VAL A 57 0.99 -5.07 -3.90
C VAL A 57 0.68 -6.17 -2.89
N VAL A 58 -0.33 -6.99 -3.21
CA VAL A 58 -0.72 -8.11 -2.36
C VAL A 58 0.27 -9.24 -2.53
N ALA A 59 0.96 -9.62 -1.44
CA ALA A 59 1.89 -10.74 -1.47
C ALA A 59 1.14 -12.07 -1.71
N ALA A 60 1.50 -12.79 -2.77
CA ALA A 60 0.88 -14.08 -3.06
C ALA A 60 1.31 -15.14 -2.04
N ARG A 61 2.62 -15.30 -1.86
CA ARG A 61 3.25 -16.26 -0.93
C ARG A 61 4.39 -15.58 -0.17
N PRO A 62 4.08 -14.82 0.90
CA PRO A 62 5.11 -14.12 1.65
C PRO A 62 6.05 -15.10 2.36
N PRO A 63 7.39 -15.02 2.15
CA PRO A 63 8.34 -16.02 2.64
C PRO A 63 8.37 -16.12 4.17
N HIS A 64 8.11 -15.02 4.87
CA HIS A 64 8.13 -14.98 6.35
C HIS A 64 6.78 -15.32 7.00
N LYS A 65 5.73 -15.65 6.22
CA LYS A 65 4.37 -15.96 6.71
C LYS A 65 3.80 -17.24 6.09
N ALA A 66 4.66 -18.19 5.73
CA ALA A 66 4.21 -19.49 5.19
C ALA A 66 3.28 -20.17 6.20
N GLY A 67 2.02 -20.44 5.82
CA GLY A 67 1.01 -21.07 6.67
C GLY A 67 0.25 -20.15 7.65
N ALA A 68 0.55 -18.83 7.67
CA ALA A 68 -0.10 -17.86 8.56
C ALA A 68 -1.06 -16.91 7.85
N VAL A 69 -1.51 -17.25 6.64
CA VAL A 69 -2.46 -16.47 5.85
C VAL A 69 -3.82 -17.16 5.89
N ASP A 70 -4.85 -16.47 6.40
CA ASP A 70 -6.18 -17.04 6.59
C ASP A 70 -7.06 -16.92 5.34
N ALA A 71 -7.03 -15.77 4.66
CA ALA A 71 -7.80 -15.58 3.43
C ALA A 71 -6.98 -15.89 2.19
N SER A 72 -7.62 -16.47 1.16
CA SER A 72 -6.98 -16.70 -0.14
C SER A 72 -6.45 -15.41 -0.76
N TYR A 73 -5.52 -15.53 -1.72
CA TYR A 73 -5.01 -14.37 -2.45
C TYR A 73 -6.14 -13.52 -3.07
N ASP A 74 -7.11 -14.16 -3.72
CA ASP A 74 -8.22 -13.46 -4.36
C ASP A 74 -9.08 -12.68 -3.37
N HIS A 75 -9.37 -13.26 -2.21
CA HIS A 75 -10.11 -12.56 -1.16
C HIS A 75 -9.32 -11.35 -0.64
N ARG A 76 -8.02 -11.50 -0.40
CA ARG A 76 -7.15 -10.40 0.06
C ARG A 76 -7.05 -9.30 -0.99
N MET A 77 -6.87 -9.67 -2.24
CA MET A 77 -6.84 -8.74 -3.36
C MET A 77 -8.16 -7.97 -3.49
N ARG A 78 -9.29 -8.68 -3.40
CA ARG A 78 -10.59 -8.02 -3.47
C ARG A 78 -10.84 -7.05 -2.32
N MET A 79 -10.40 -7.39 -1.12
CA MET A 79 -10.45 -6.45 0.02
C MET A 79 -9.61 -5.20 -0.23
N VAL A 80 -8.43 -5.32 -0.83
CA VAL A 80 -7.61 -4.17 -1.23
C VAL A 80 -8.29 -3.34 -2.32
N GLU A 81 -8.86 -3.98 -3.33
CA GLU A 81 -9.60 -3.30 -4.40
C GLU A 81 -10.73 -2.43 -3.84
N VAL A 82 -11.60 -2.99 -2.98
CA VAL A 82 -12.73 -2.23 -2.43
C VAL A 82 -12.27 -1.14 -1.45
N ALA A 83 -11.15 -1.33 -0.75
CA ALA A 83 -10.58 -0.32 0.13
C ALA A 83 -10.02 0.88 -0.63
N CYS A 84 -9.50 0.68 -1.84
CA CYS A 84 -8.85 1.71 -2.64
C CYS A 84 -9.83 2.52 -3.52
N LEU A 85 -11.07 2.05 -3.73
CA LEU A 85 -12.03 2.61 -4.72
C LEU A 85 -12.22 4.14 -4.67
N ARG A 86 -12.07 4.76 -3.51
CA ARG A 86 -12.35 6.19 -3.31
C ARG A 86 -11.12 7.08 -3.27
N THR A 87 -9.95 6.54 -3.57
CA THR A 87 -8.68 7.28 -3.50
C THR A 87 -7.92 7.02 -4.80
N PRO A 88 -7.92 7.97 -5.75
CA PRO A 88 -7.32 7.77 -7.08
C PRO A 88 -5.83 7.43 -7.03
N GLU A 89 -5.10 7.91 -6.01
CA GLU A 89 -3.69 7.64 -5.82
C GLU A 89 -3.42 6.20 -5.32
N PHE A 90 -4.43 5.46 -4.86
CA PHE A 90 -4.28 4.10 -4.36
C PHE A 90 -4.57 3.10 -5.46
N VAL A 91 -3.54 2.38 -5.87
CA VAL A 91 -3.59 1.46 -7.01
C VAL A 91 -3.41 0.02 -6.52
N PRO A 92 -4.49 -0.78 -6.48
CA PRO A 92 -4.37 -2.23 -6.22
C PRO A 92 -3.54 -2.91 -7.30
N SER A 93 -2.65 -3.83 -6.91
CA SER A 93 -1.71 -4.44 -7.85
C SER A 93 -1.61 -5.95 -7.67
N ARG A 94 -1.78 -6.69 -8.78
CA ARG A 94 -1.65 -8.15 -8.88
C ARG A 94 -0.27 -8.59 -9.34
N LEU A 95 0.77 -7.77 -9.17
CA LEU A 95 2.11 -8.04 -9.68
C LEU A 95 2.73 -9.37 -9.21
N GLU A 96 2.30 -9.86 -8.05
CA GLU A 96 2.82 -11.09 -7.44
C GLU A 96 1.85 -12.28 -7.53
N GLU A 97 0.71 -12.15 -8.24
CA GLU A 97 -0.38 -13.15 -8.28
C GLU A 97 0.09 -14.58 -8.61
N PHE A 98 1.05 -14.70 -9.53
CA PHE A 98 1.54 -15.98 -10.02
C PHE A 98 2.95 -16.33 -9.47
N ASP A 99 3.45 -15.57 -8.51
CA ASP A 99 4.76 -15.84 -7.94
C ASP A 99 4.71 -17.06 -7.01
N GLU A 100 5.67 -17.95 -7.15
CA GLU A 100 5.87 -19.07 -6.23
C GLU A 100 6.30 -18.57 -4.84
N ILE A 101 7.11 -17.51 -4.81
CA ILE A 101 7.56 -16.80 -3.61
C ILE A 101 7.58 -15.30 -3.92
N SER A 102 6.97 -14.49 -3.04
CA SER A 102 6.90 -13.03 -3.18
C SER A 102 8.20 -12.36 -2.74
N TYR A 103 9.16 -12.23 -3.66
CA TYR A 103 10.41 -11.52 -3.41
C TYR A 103 10.34 -10.06 -3.84
N SER A 104 10.59 -9.15 -2.91
CA SER A 104 10.51 -7.70 -3.15
C SER A 104 11.41 -7.20 -4.29
N ILE A 105 12.57 -7.85 -4.53
CA ILE A 105 13.45 -7.48 -5.64
C ILE A 105 12.74 -7.63 -7.00
N GLN A 106 11.98 -8.70 -7.20
CA GLN A 106 11.26 -8.95 -8.44
C GLN A 106 10.12 -7.92 -8.63
N THR A 107 9.40 -7.63 -7.56
CA THR A 107 8.33 -6.62 -7.56
C THR A 107 8.88 -5.23 -7.92
N ILE A 108 10.01 -4.83 -7.32
CA ILE A 108 10.69 -3.57 -7.63
C ILE A 108 11.07 -3.50 -9.11
N GLN A 109 11.67 -4.56 -9.64
CA GLN A 109 12.07 -4.62 -11.04
C GLN A 109 10.89 -4.50 -11.99
N ARG A 110 9.80 -5.21 -11.74
CA ARG A 110 8.55 -5.13 -12.53
C ARG A 110 7.95 -3.74 -12.51
N VAL A 111 7.88 -3.10 -11.34
CA VAL A 111 7.38 -1.73 -11.22
C VAL A 111 8.25 -0.75 -11.98
N LYS A 112 9.57 -0.83 -11.86
CA LYS A 112 10.49 0.06 -12.61
C LYS A 112 10.39 -0.13 -14.11
N MET A 113 10.27 -1.36 -14.59
CA MET A 113 10.06 -1.63 -16.02
C MET A 113 8.77 -1.01 -16.54
N THR A 114 7.67 -1.10 -15.78
CA THR A 114 6.36 -0.58 -16.18
C THR A 114 6.28 0.94 -16.07
N ALA A 115 6.88 1.52 -15.02
CA ALA A 115 6.83 2.96 -14.75
C ALA A 115 7.74 3.78 -15.67
N GLY A 116 8.72 3.13 -16.30
CA GLY A 116 9.69 3.78 -17.17
C GLY A 116 10.88 4.42 -16.44
N PRO A 117 11.91 4.86 -17.20
CA PRO A 117 13.20 5.27 -16.64
C PRO A 117 13.14 6.58 -15.83
N ASP A 118 12.17 7.42 -16.07
CA ASP A 118 12.03 8.72 -15.40
C ASP A 118 11.27 8.62 -14.07
N ALA A 119 10.62 7.51 -13.78
CA ALA A 119 9.85 7.34 -12.55
C ALA A 119 10.76 7.18 -11.31
N LEU A 120 10.40 7.89 -10.24
CA LEU A 120 11.02 7.73 -8.93
C LEU A 120 10.21 6.69 -8.14
N VAL A 121 10.79 5.52 -7.96
CA VAL A 121 10.14 4.42 -7.23
C VAL A 121 10.64 4.38 -5.79
N HIS A 122 9.69 4.45 -4.85
CA HIS A 122 9.92 4.29 -3.42
C HIS A 122 9.36 2.95 -2.94
N PHE A 123 9.87 2.48 -1.80
CA PHE A 123 9.30 1.33 -1.09
C PHE A 123 8.77 1.82 0.27
N LEU A 124 7.45 1.75 0.47
CA LEU A 124 6.79 2.14 1.71
C LEU A 124 6.75 0.92 2.64
N ILE A 125 7.36 1.03 3.81
CA ILE A 125 7.61 -0.10 4.71
C ILE A 125 7.52 0.31 6.18
N GLY A 126 7.00 -0.56 7.03
CA GLY A 126 7.06 -0.36 8.48
C GLY A 126 8.49 -0.51 9.04
N ALA A 127 8.79 0.21 10.11
CA ALA A 127 10.11 0.20 10.74
C ALA A 127 10.55 -1.20 11.20
N ASP A 128 9.62 -2.03 11.68
CA ASP A 128 9.92 -3.41 12.11
C ASP A 128 10.41 -4.26 10.93
N ALA A 129 9.69 -4.23 9.79
CA ALA A 129 10.10 -4.95 8.59
C ALA A 129 11.38 -4.36 7.97
N PHE A 130 11.59 -3.04 8.07
CA PHE A 130 12.82 -2.41 7.62
C PHE A 130 14.03 -2.80 8.49
N ALA A 131 13.85 -2.99 9.79
CA ALA A 131 14.91 -3.46 10.67
C ALA A 131 15.45 -4.85 10.27
N GLU A 132 14.60 -5.65 9.64
CA GLU A 132 14.94 -6.98 9.13
C GLU A 132 15.36 -6.99 7.65
N ILE A 133 15.54 -5.83 7.02
CA ILE A 133 15.79 -5.73 5.57
C ILE A 133 16.98 -6.57 5.09
N GLN A 134 18.00 -6.74 5.94
CA GLN A 134 19.20 -7.52 5.62
C GLN A 134 18.94 -9.04 5.53
N THR A 135 17.78 -9.51 6.00
CA THR A 135 17.35 -10.91 5.84
C THR A 135 16.62 -11.17 4.53
N TRP A 136 16.27 -10.10 3.79
CA TRP A 136 15.53 -10.22 2.56
C TRP A 136 16.38 -10.81 1.43
N HIS A 137 15.74 -11.58 0.56
CA HIS A 137 16.39 -12.11 -0.64
C HIS A 137 16.99 -10.97 -1.46
N GLN A 138 18.30 -11.06 -1.75
CA GLN A 138 19.07 -10.03 -2.47
C GLN A 138 18.95 -8.62 -1.87
N TRP A 139 18.90 -8.51 -0.54
CA TRP A 139 18.69 -7.24 0.17
C TRP A 139 19.62 -6.10 -0.30
N ALA A 140 20.90 -6.41 -0.58
CA ALA A 140 21.87 -5.42 -1.03
C ALA A 140 21.50 -4.82 -2.40
N GLU A 141 20.82 -5.59 -3.26
CA GLU A 141 20.28 -5.09 -4.51
C GLU A 141 18.99 -4.30 -4.29
N VAL A 142 18.10 -4.79 -3.42
CA VAL A 142 16.87 -4.10 -3.04
C VAL A 142 17.17 -2.67 -2.58
N VAL A 143 18.14 -2.47 -1.67
CA VAL A 143 18.45 -1.14 -1.12
C VAL A 143 19.09 -0.19 -2.14
N ARG A 144 19.73 -0.72 -3.18
CA ARG A 144 20.26 0.11 -4.28
C ARG A 144 19.20 0.53 -5.29
N GLN A 145 18.12 -0.22 -5.42
CA GLN A 145 17.15 -0.02 -6.48
C GLN A 145 16.06 0.98 -6.16
N VAL A 146 15.75 1.22 -4.90
CA VAL A 146 14.68 2.12 -4.46
C VAL A 146 15.10 2.97 -3.28
N ALA A 147 14.43 4.13 -3.12
CA ALA A 147 14.45 4.85 -1.87
C ALA A 147 13.34 4.32 -0.95
N PHE A 148 13.61 4.21 0.34
CA PHE A 148 12.62 3.75 1.32
C PHE A 148 11.89 4.92 1.96
N ILE A 149 10.58 4.77 2.14
CA ILE A 149 9.77 5.56 3.07
C ILE A 149 9.48 4.65 4.25
N VAL A 150 10.20 4.87 5.36
CA VAL A 150 10.06 4.03 6.54
C VAL A 150 9.06 4.66 7.50
N VAL A 151 7.98 3.93 7.73
CA VAL A 151 6.90 4.31 8.66
C VAL A 151 7.35 4.03 10.08
N THR A 152 7.43 5.09 10.91
CA THR A 152 7.86 4.98 12.29
C THR A 152 6.83 5.54 13.26
N ARG A 153 6.84 5.02 14.47
CA ARG A 153 6.20 5.65 15.62
C ARG A 153 7.23 6.52 16.36
N PRO A 154 6.79 7.57 17.07
CA PRO A 154 7.68 8.34 17.92
C PRO A 154 8.46 7.43 18.86
N GLY A 155 9.79 7.62 18.94
CA GLY A 155 10.68 6.82 19.81
C GLY A 155 11.12 5.47 19.23
N HIS A 156 10.64 5.06 18.05
CA HIS A 156 11.11 3.83 17.41
C HIS A 156 12.41 4.04 16.65
N HIS A 157 13.39 3.18 16.88
CA HIS A 157 14.73 3.26 16.28
C HIS A 157 14.99 2.03 15.40
N TYR A 158 15.57 2.25 14.24
CA TYR A 158 16.07 1.20 13.36
C TYR A 158 17.42 1.60 12.79
N ARG A 159 18.24 0.62 12.45
CA ARG A 159 19.54 0.84 11.81
C ARG A 159 19.36 0.95 10.30
N VAL A 160 19.95 1.99 9.70
CA VAL A 160 19.95 2.12 8.22
C VAL A 160 21.16 1.33 7.69
N PRO A 161 20.93 0.31 6.84
CA PRO A 161 22.03 -0.45 6.28
C PRO A 161 22.80 0.37 5.23
N PRO A 162 24.10 0.05 4.99
CA PRO A 162 24.88 0.72 3.97
C PRO A 162 24.21 0.68 2.59
N GLY A 163 24.22 1.81 1.88
CA GLY A 163 23.67 1.95 0.55
C GLY A 163 22.16 2.21 0.48
N ALA A 164 21.44 2.15 1.60
CA ALA A 164 20.01 2.48 1.62
C ALA A 164 19.78 3.99 1.67
N THR A 165 18.88 4.49 0.81
CA THR A 165 18.31 5.84 0.90
C THR A 165 17.00 5.79 1.65
N VAL A 166 16.89 6.51 2.76
CA VAL A 166 15.74 6.42 3.67
C VAL A 166 15.15 7.79 3.97
N SER A 167 13.85 7.92 3.81
CA SER A 167 13.03 9.01 4.33
C SER A 167 12.13 8.47 5.44
N ARG A 168 11.87 9.26 6.48
CA ARG A 168 11.00 8.86 7.60
C ARG A 168 9.60 9.43 7.42
N LEU A 169 8.61 8.59 7.63
CA LEU A 169 7.21 8.97 7.78
C LEU A 169 6.82 8.74 9.24
N ASN A 170 6.74 9.82 10.01
CA ASN A 170 6.25 9.75 11.39
C ASN A 170 4.73 9.77 11.37
N THR A 171 4.12 8.72 11.86
CA THR A 171 2.67 8.58 11.90
C THR A 171 2.18 8.31 13.32
N LEU A 172 1.02 8.85 13.64
CA LEU A 172 0.25 8.49 14.82
C LEU A 172 -0.72 7.33 14.54
N ALA A 173 -0.54 6.64 13.39
CA ALA A 173 -1.37 5.51 13.03
C ALA A 173 -1.45 4.53 14.21
N LEU A 174 -2.67 4.19 14.58
CA LEU A 174 -2.99 3.34 15.70
C LEU A 174 -2.28 1.98 15.61
N PRO A 175 -1.93 1.37 16.78
CA PRO A 175 -1.39 0.03 16.83
C PRO A 175 -2.49 -0.97 16.46
N VAL A 176 -2.73 -1.13 15.15
CA VAL A 176 -3.72 -2.06 14.61
C VAL A 176 -2.97 -3.21 13.96
N SER A 177 -3.30 -4.43 14.32
CA SER A 177 -2.78 -5.62 13.65
C SER A 177 -3.90 -6.39 12.95
N SER A 178 -3.59 -6.92 11.76
CA SER A 178 -4.53 -7.79 11.06
C SER A 178 -4.89 -9.04 11.89
N SER A 179 -3.97 -9.52 12.73
CA SER A 179 -4.22 -10.68 13.62
C SER A 179 -5.27 -10.36 14.67
N ASP A 180 -5.20 -9.20 15.32
CA ASP A 180 -6.20 -8.77 16.30
C ASP A 180 -7.57 -8.57 15.65
N ILE A 181 -7.58 -7.96 14.45
CA ILE A 181 -8.81 -7.81 13.66
C ILE A 181 -9.45 -9.17 13.39
N ARG A 182 -8.66 -10.17 12.95
CA ARG A 182 -9.19 -11.52 12.67
C ARG A 182 -9.73 -12.19 13.92
N ALA A 183 -9.05 -12.08 15.07
CA ALA A 183 -9.53 -12.62 16.33
C ALA A 183 -10.88 -12.01 16.75
N ARG A 184 -11.03 -10.69 16.60
CA ARG A 184 -12.29 -9.99 16.91
C ARG A 184 -13.41 -10.34 15.94
N LEU A 185 -13.10 -10.50 14.64
CA LEU A 185 -14.08 -10.99 13.66
C LEU A 185 -14.57 -12.40 13.99
N ALA A 186 -13.66 -13.32 14.36
CA ALA A 186 -14.01 -14.66 14.79
C ALA A 186 -14.92 -14.68 16.03
N ALA A 187 -14.77 -13.69 16.92
CA ALA A 187 -15.64 -13.47 18.07
C ALA A 187 -16.99 -12.81 17.70
N GLY A 188 -17.21 -12.51 16.40
CA GLY A 188 -18.45 -11.86 15.93
C GLY A 188 -18.48 -10.33 16.12
N GLU A 189 -17.36 -9.71 16.49
CA GLU A 189 -17.24 -8.27 16.61
C GLU A 189 -17.06 -7.60 15.24
N GLU A 190 -17.38 -6.31 15.17
CA GLU A 190 -17.18 -5.46 13.99
C GLU A 190 -16.06 -4.44 14.30
N PRO A 191 -14.78 -4.76 14.00
CA PRO A 191 -13.67 -3.87 14.30
C PRO A 191 -13.81 -2.53 13.57
N PRO A 192 -13.80 -1.38 14.27
CA PRO A 192 -13.92 -0.06 13.65
C PRO A 192 -12.70 0.30 12.77
N GLU A 193 -11.63 -0.45 12.89
CA GLU A 193 -10.42 -0.32 12.09
C GLU A 193 -10.58 -0.86 10.66
N LEU A 194 -11.68 -1.56 10.38
CA LEU A 194 -12.00 -1.99 9.02
C LEU A 194 -12.75 -0.91 8.26
N PRO A 195 -12.34 -0.59 7.02
CA PRO A 195 -13.17 0.22 6.14
C PRO A 195 -14.53 -0.46 5.93
N PRO A 196 -15.65 0.29 5.90
CA PRO A 196 -16.99 -0.30 5.79
C PRO A 196 -17.15 -1.26 4.60
N ALA A 197 -16.57 -0.94 3.43
CA ALA A 197 -16.62 -1.80 2.25
C ALA A 197 -15.86 -3.11 2.44
N VAL A 198 -14.76 -3.11 3.21
CA VAL A 198 -14.00 -4.32 3.54
C VAL A 198 -14.78 -5.19 4.51
N LEU A 199 -15.38 -4.60 5.56
CA LEU A 199 -16.23 -5.34 6.50
C LEU A 199 -17.45 -5.97 5.80
N GLU A 200 -18.08 -5.24 4.88
CA GLU A 200 -19.20 -5.77 4.09
C GLU A 200 -18.75 -6.98 3.24
N TYR A 201 -17.57 -6.87 2.61
CA TYR A 201 -17.00 -7.97 1.82
C TYR A 201 -16.70 -9.20 2.68
N ILE A 202 -16.09 -9.01 3.85
CA ILE A 202 -15.81 -10.08 4.83
C ILE A 202 -17.11 -10.77 5.23
N ARG A 203 -18.14 -10.00 5.56
CA ARG A 203 -19.47 -10.52 5.95
C ARG A 203 -20.13 -11.30 4.82
N ALA A 204 -20.09 -10.78 3.59
CA ALA A 204 -20.72 -11.43 2.44
C ALA A 204 -20.09 -12.78 2.11
N ASN A 205 -18.79 -12.94 2.38
CA ASN A 205 -18.03 -14.14 2.06
C ASN A 205 -17.74 -15.04 3.28
N GLY A 206 -18.20 -14.68 4.49
CA GLY A 206 -17.99 -15.46 5.71
C GLY A 206 -16.50 -15.65 6.07
N LEU A 207 -15.66 -14.65 5.78
CA LEU A 207 -14.23 -14.74 6.04
C LEU A 207 -13.93 -14.61 7.54
N TYR A 208 -12.81 -15.18 7.96
CA TYR A 208 -12.29 -15.11 9.34
C TYR A 208 -13.27 -15.61 10.41
N GLY A 209 -14.17 -16.55 10.06
CA GLY A 209 -15.21 -17.02 10.97
C GLY A 209 -16.31 -16.01 11.29
N PHE A 210 -16.30 -14.84 10.63
CA PHE A 210 -17.32 -13.81 10.86
C PHE A 210 -18.69 -14.29 10.35
N PRO A 211 -19.78 -14.16 11.16
CA PRO A 211 -21.10 -14.68 10.78
C PRO A 211 -21.62 -14.05 9.50
N SER A 212 -21.94 -14.86 8.51
CA SER A 212 -22.56 -14.40 7.27
C SER A 212 -24.00 -13.92 7.50
N ARG A 213 -24.53 -13.07 6.60
CA ARG A 213 -25.95 -12.65 6.67
C ARG A 213 -26.92 -13.82 6.63
N ARG A 214 -26.53 -14.97 6.05
CA ARG A 214 -27.39 -16.17 5.97
C ARG A 214 -27.52 -16.88 7.32
N SER A 215 -26.45 -16.97 8.11
CA SER A 215 -26.47 -17.62 9.43
C SER A 215 -27.27 -16.84 10.50
N ARG A 216 -27.41 -15.51 10.34
CA ARG A 216 -28.23 -14.71 11.29
C ARG A 216 -29.73 -14.83 11.07
N ARG A 217 -30.21 -15.16 9.86
CA ARG A 217 -31.65 -15.33 9.59
C ARG A 217 -32.20 -16.63 10.18
N SER A 218 -31.42 -17.71 10.21
CA SER A 218 -31.83 -18.99 10.79
C SER A 218 -31.82 -19.01 12.31
N ALA A 219 -31.16 -18.07 12.98
CA ALA A 219 -31.11 -17.99 14.45
C ALA A 219 -32.24 -17.12 15.05
N THR A 220 -33.01 -16.40 14.22
CA THR A 220 -34.13 -15.53 14.66
C THR A 220 -35.49 -16.19 14.44
N GLU A 221 -35.54 -17.37 13.80
CA GLU A 221 -36.77 -18.11 13.49
C GLU A 221 -36.98 -19.35 14.41
N LEU A 222 -36.26 -19.43 15.53
CA LEU A 222 -36.46 -20.39 16.63
C LEU A 222 -36.82 -19.64 17.91
#